data_56a7f6bf686ac2275a63586186f92736
#
_entry.id   56a7f6bf686ac2275a63586186f92736
#
_cell.length_a   1.000
_cell.length_b   1.000
_cell.length_c   1.000
_cell.angle_alpha   90.00
_cell.angle_beta   90.00
_cell.angle_gamma   90.00
#
_symmetry.space_group_name_H-M   'P 1'
#
loop_
_entity.id
_entity.type
_entity.pdbx_description
1 polymer ?
#
loop_
_entity_poly.entity_id
_entity_poly.type
_entity_poly.pdbx_seq_one_letter_code
_entity_poly.pdbx_strand_id
1 'polypeptide(L)'
;MKRFFLIICSILVGIVGTFAADIPANEDGVSKELAEFRAENYANVRYKLNFNIPSTLDKNVDGVAEVNVQLAQPLPVILDFRADENQVKYVKTNGKNCNYIVENEQIIIENTKKGANKIEIGFVSPNQSLNRREEFVYTLLVPDRARTLFPCFDQPNIKARYTLTLNVPNDWVAVANSREQTTKQMGDHHEISFIETEPLSTYLFAFVAGKFEMQSKSDGNHTVRE
;
A
#
# COMPACT_ATOMS: atom_id res chain seq x y z
N MET A 1 73.84 -21.30 19.36
CA MET A 1 73.15 -20.19 18.63
C MET A 1 71.75 -20.66 18.29
N LYS A 2 70.71 -20.22 19.06
CA LYS A 2 69.33 -20.56 18.82
C LYS A 2 68.71 -19.37 18.10
N ARG A 3 68.26 -19.55 16.85
CA ARG A 3 67.55 -18.56 16.06
C ARG A 3 66.05 -18.59 16.44
N PHE A 4 65.54 -17.49 17.05
CA PHE A 4 64.13 -17.26 17.23
C PHE A 4 63.52 -16.72 15.94
N PHE A 5 62.55 -17.45 15.38
CA PHE A 5 61.71 -16.97 14.29
C PHE A 5 60.49 -16.24 14.89
N LEU A 6 60.41 -14.94 14.67
CA LEU A 6 59.27 -14.15 15.06
C LEU A 6 58.24 -14.21 13.91
N ILE A 7 57.12 -14.88 14.12
CA ILE A 7 55.99 -14.88 13.19
C ILE A 7 55.13 -13.69 13.52
N ILE A 8 55.18 -12.66 12.66
CA ILE A 8 54.27 -11.51 12.73
C ILE A 8 52.95 -11.92 12.07
N CYS A 9 51.92 -12.18 12.86
CA CYS A 9 50.57 -12.42 12.39
C CYS A 9 49.87 -11.07 12.16
N SER A 10 49.81 -10.63 10.89
CA SER A 10 49.09 -9.42 10.51
C SER A 10 47.58 -9.68 10.55
N ILE A 11 46.88 -9.21 11.59
CA ILE A 11 45.43 -9.23 11.65
C ILE A 11 44.91 -8.12 10.74
N LEU A 12 44.41 -8.51 9.57
CA LEU A 12 43.67 -7.61 8.68
C LEU A 12 42.27 -7.39 9.31
N VAL A 13 42.12 -6.34 10.08
CA VAL A 13 40.81 -5.88 10.53
C VAL A 13 40.13 -5.22 9.34
N GLY A 14 39.26 -5.99 8.64
CA GLY A 14 38.38 -5.45 7.63
C GLY A 14 37.41 -4.49 8.29
N ILE A 15 37.56 -3.19 8.06
CA ILE A 15 36.55 -2.18 8.41
C ILE A 15 35.36 -2.42 7.48
N VAL A 16 34.36 -3.15 7.94
CA VAL A 16 33.04 -3.20 7.30
C VAL A 16 32.40 -1.86 7.59
N GLY A 17 32.60 -0.90 6.70
CA GLY A 17 31.87 0.36 6.74
C GLY A 17 30.37 0.05 6.57
N THR A 18 29.59 0.18 7.62
CA THR A 18 28.15 0.27 7.51
C THR A 18 27.84 1.61 6.88
N PHE A 19 27.63 1.63 5.57
CA PHE A 19 27.01 2.79 4.93
C PHE A 19 25.58 2.85 5.47
N ALA A 20 25.30 3.84 6.31
CA ALA A 20 23.92 4.20 6.61
C ALA A 20 23.32 4.71 5.28
N ALA A 21 22.16 4.17 4.88
CA ALA A 21 21.48 4.69 3.70
C ALA A 21 21.09 6.15 4.01
N ASP A 22 21.46 7.06 3.12
CA ASP A 22 21.03 8.46 3.23
C ASP A 22 19.52 8.50 2.98
N ILE A 23 18.76 8.91 3.99
CA ILE A 23 17.31 9.12 3.89
C ILE A 23 17.11 10.38 3.05
N PRO A 24 16.36 10.31 1.93
CA PRO A 24 16.15 11.47 1.07
C PRO A 24 15.38 12.58 1.80
N ALA A 25 15.57 13.82 1.33
CA ALA A 25 14.80 14.96 1.82
C ALA A 25 13.30 14.72 1.61
N ASN A 26 12.51 15.17 2.59
CA ASN A 26 11.06 15.07 2.49
C ASN A 26 10.53 16.25 1.65
N GLU A 27 10.08 15.95 0.45
CA GLU A 27 9.54 16.88 -0.54
C GLU A 27 8.16 16.43 -1.02
N ASP A 28 7.39 17.35 -1.57
CA ASP A 28 6.06 17.03 -2.14
C ASP A 28 6.17 16.01 -3.28
N GLY A 29 5.35 14.97 -3.20
CA GLY A 29 5.29 13.92 -4.22
C GLY A 29 6.43 12.89 -4.10
N VAL A 30 6.82 12.31 -5.25
CA VAL A 30 7.87 11.29 -5.31
C VAL A 30 9.08 11.86 -6.06
N SER A 31 10.09 12.30 -5.33
CA SER A 31 11.37 12.71 -5.93
C SER A 31 12.11 11.50 -6.52
N LYS A 32 13.07 11.76 -7.40
CA LYS A 32 13.92 10.70 -7.96
C LYS A 32 14.70 10.00 -6.86
N GLU A 33 15.23 10.76 -5.92
CA GLU A 33 16.01 10.28 -4.78
C GLU A 33 15.17 9.37 -3.89
N LEU A 34 13.91 9.74 -3.61
CA LEU A 34 12.98 8.91 -2.86
C LEU A 34 12.63 7.62 -3.61
N ALA A 35 12.42 7.71 -4.92
CA ALA A 35 12.12 6.54 -5.75
C ALA A 35 13.29 5.55 -5.80
N GLU A 36 14.52 6.03 -5.92
CA GLU A 36 15.76 5.22 -5.88
C GLU A 36 15.96 4.60 -4.49
N PHE A 37 15.85 5.40 -3.42
CA PHE A 37 15.93 4.92 -2.04
C PHE A 37 14.96 3.76 -1.76
N ARG A 38 13.69 3.90 -2.17
CA ARG A 38 12.69 2.85 -2.00
C ARG A 38 13.02 1.61 -2.81
N ALA A 39 13.43 1.77 -4.08
CA ALA A 39 13.75 0.66 -4.97
C ALA A 39 14.94 -0.18 -4.46
N GLU A 40 15.91 0.45 -3.79
CA GLU A 40 17.07 -0.21 -3.20
C GLU A 40 16.77 -0.90 -1.86
N ASN A 41 15.87 -0.34 -1.07
CA ASN A 41 15.69 -0.72 0.33
C ASN A 41 14.39 -1.48 0.61
N TYR A 42 13.37 -1.38 -0.26
CA TYR A 42 12.05 -1.98 -0.06
C TYR A 42 11.79 -3.08 -1.07
N ALA A 43 11.31 -4.21 -0.60
CA ALA A 43 11.01 -5.37 -1.45
C ALA A 43 9.72 -6.09 -1.00
N ASN A 44 9.18 -6.94 -1.87
CA ASN A 44 8.06 -7.84 -1.60
C ASN A 44 6.82 -7.13 -1.04
N VAL A 45 6.47 -6.00 -1.66
CA VAL A 45 5.35 -5.18 -1.22
C VAL A 45 4.02 -5.89 -1.48
N ARG A 46 3.16 -5.91 -0.46
CA ARG A 46 1.78 -6.40 -0.54
C ARG A 46 0.86 -5.45 0.19
N TYR A 47 -0.29 -5.19 -0.40
CA TYR A 47 -1.34 -4.39 0.20
C TYR A 47 -2.55 -5.26 0.50
N LYS A 48 -3.14 -5.07 1.71
CA LYS A 48 -4.52 -5.45 1.96
C LYS A 48 -5.30 -4.17 2.21
N LEU A 49 -6.22 -3.89 1.32
CA LEU A 49 -7.01 -2.67 1.34
C LEU A 49 -8.45 -3.01 1.71
N ASN A 50 -8.99 -2.29 2.66
CA ASN A 50 -10.40 -2.36 3.03
C ASN A 50 -10.97 -0.95 2.90
N PHE A 51 -12.03 -0.79 2.11
CA PHE A 51 -12.76 0.47 1.99
C PHE A 51 -14.21 0.30 2.44
N ASN A 52 -14.67 1.27 3.22
CA ASN A 52 -16.05 1.39 3.60
C ASN A 52 -16.71 2.49 2.75
N ILE A 53 -17.50 2.09 1.78
CA ILE A 53 -18.15 2.98 0.79
C ILE A 53 -19.59 3.23 1.26
N PRO A 54 -19.90 4.41 1.81
CA PRO A 54 -21.25 4.71 2.25
C PRO A 54 -22.21 4.93 1.07
N SER A 55 -23.50 4.68 1.31
CA SER A 55 -24.57 4.87 0.32
C SER A 55 -24.81 6.33 -0.05
N THR A 56 -24.34 7.28 0.76
CA THR A 56 -24.57 8.72 0.57
C THR A 56 -23.26 9.47 0.32
N LEU A 57 -23.34 10.54 -0.48
CA LEU A 57 -22.15 11.30 -0.91
C LEU A 57 -21.59 12.21 0.18
N ASP A 58 -22.39 12.58 1.17
CA ASP A 58 -22.03 13.44 2.30
C ASP A 58 -21.12 12.75 3.33
N LYS A 59 -21.09 11.42 3.32
CA LYS A 59 -20.22 10.65 4.21
C LYS A 59 -18.86 10.36 3.55
N ASN A 60 -17.83 10.39 4.37
CA ASN A 60 -16.48 10.04 3.95
C ASN A 60 -16.35 8.55 3.63
N VAL A 61 -15.41 8.23 2.75
CA VAL A 61 -14.94 6.87 2.54
C VAL A 61 -13.81 6.60 3.51
N ASP A 62 -14.06 5.73 4.47
CA ASP A 62 -13.05 5.26 5.41
C ASP A 62 -12.31 4.07 4.83
N GLY A 63 -11.02 3.94 5.18
CA GLY A 63 -10.22 2.81 4.75
C GLY A 63 -9.25 2.30 5.82
N VAL A 64 -8.81 1.07 5.61
CA VAL A 64 -7.66 0.49 6.29
C VAL A 64 -6.72 -0.07 5.24
N ALA A 65 -5.47 0.36 5.28
CA ALA A 65 -4.39 -0.19 4.47
C ALA A 65 -3.43 -0.98 5.36
N GLU A 66 -3.28 -2.28 5.10
CA GLU A 66 -2.20 -3.09 5.63
C GLU A 66 -1.12 -3.18 4.55
N VAL A 67 0.05 -2.62 4.81
CA VAL A 67 1.21 -2.63 3.93
C VAL A 67 2.25 -3.61 4.49
N ASN A 68 2.50 -4.69 3.78
CA ASN A 68 3.58 -5.61 4.10
C ASN A 68 4.77 -5.27 3.20
N VAL A 69 5.94 -5.05 3.80
CA VAL A 69 7.17 -4.68 3.10
C VAL A 69 8.38 -5.31 3.75
N GLN A 70 9.36 -5.73 2.96
CA GLN A 70 10.66 -6.17 3.45
C GLN A 70 11.68 -5.04 3.32
N LEU A 71 12.39 -4.75 4.41
CA LEU A 71 13.44 -3.74 4.46
C LEU A 71 14.82 -4.39 4.47
N ALA A 72 15.75 -3.85 3.68
CA ALA A 72 17.15 -4.29 3.63
C ALA A 72 17.86 -4.07 4.96
N GLN A 73 17.49 -3.01 5.68
CA GLN A 73 18.00 -2.62 7.01
C GLN A 73 16.90 -1.86 7.79
N PRO A 74 17.08 -1.55 9.09
CA PRO A 74 16.12 -0.73 9.83
C PRO A 74 16.11 0.69 9.27
N LEU A 75 15.11 1.03 8.45
CA LEU A 75 14.93 2.32 7.79
C LEU A 75 13.50 2.78 7.97
N PRO A 76 13.21 4.08 7.94
CA PRO A 76 11.85 4.57 7.89
C PRO A 76 11.10 3.97 6.71
N VAL A 77 9.82 3.69 6.88
CA VAL A 77 8.91 3.45 5.75
C VAL A 77 8.21 4.76 5.44
N ILE A 78 8.41 5.24 4.22
CA ILE A 78 7.85 6.49 3.72
C ILE A 78 6.79 6.12 2.68
N LEU A 79 5.51 6.37 3.00
CA LEU A 79 4.37 6.12 2.11
C LEU A 79 3.86 7.43 1.56
N ASP A 80 3.44 7.45 0.31
CA ASP A 80 2.78 8.59 -0.30
C ASP A 80 1.31 8.59 0.09
N PHE A 81 0.82 9.72 0.57
CA PHE A 81 -0.59 9.92 0.89
C PHE A 81 -0.92 11.41 0.87
N ARG A 82 -1.59 11.86 -0.19
CA ARG A 82 -2.00 13.26 -0.38
C ARG A 82 -3.25 13.55 0.43
N ALA A 83 -3.08 13.66 1.74
CA ALA A 83 -4.14 13.89 2.71
C ALA A 83 -3.65 14.78 3.85
N ASP A 84 -4.57 15.43 4.51
CA ASP A 84 -4.27 16.15 5.74
C ASP A 84 -4.00 15.17 6.89
N GLU A 85 -3.25 15.62 7.91
CA GLU A 85 -2.92 14.80 9.08
C GLU A 85 -4.17 14.21 9.76
N ASN A 86 -5.27 14.96 9.83
CA ASN A 86 -6.55 14.52 10.42
C ASN A 86 -7.24 13.39 9.64
N GLN A 87 -6.79 13.10 8.42
CA GLN A 87 -7.27 11.97 7.61
C GLN A 87 -6.51 10.68 7.93
N VAL A 88 -5.39 10.72 8.65
CA VAL A 88 -4.71 9.55 9.19
C VAL A 88 -5.22 9.29 10.60
N LYS A 89 -6.04 8.26 10.78
CA LYS A 89 -6.69 7.94 12.06
C LYS A 89 -5.75 7.29 13.05
N TYR A 90 -4.91 6.39 12.57
CA TYR A 90 -3.89 5.70 13.36
C TYR A 90 -2.86 5.02 12.45
N VAL A 91 -1.67 4.79 13.00
CA VAL A 91 -0.64 3.95 12.38
C VAL A 91 -0.14 2.93 13.39
N LYS A 92 -0.05 1.67 12.95
CA LYS A 92 0.56 0.57 13.71
C LYS A 92 1.68 -0.06 12.91
N THR A 93 2.78 -0.37 13.57
CA THR A 93 3.88 -1.16 13.01
C THR A 93 4.03 -2.45 13.78
N ASN A 94 3.98 -3.58 13.07
CA ASN A 94 4.08 -4.92 13.67
C ASN A 94 3.09 -5.15 14.84
N GLY A 95 1.86 -4.64 14.69
CA GLY A 95 0.75 -4.78 15.66
C GLY A 95 0.79 -3.80 16.84
N LYS A 96 1.74 -2.87 16.90
CA LYS A 96 1.85 -1.85 17.96
C LYS A 96 1.64 -0.46 17.39
N ASN A 97 0.93 0.40 18.12
CA ASN A 97 0.86 1.82 17.77
C ASN A 97 2.27 2.39 17.72
N CYS A 98 2.53 3.24 16.76
CA CYS A 98 3.82 3.89 16.57
C CYS A 98 3.65 5.39 16.30
N ASN A 99 4.73 6.15 16.51
CA ASN A 99 4.80 7.53 16.08
C ASN A 99 4.98 7.58 14.58
N TYR A 100 4.40 8.59 13.96
CA TYR A 100 4.50 8.87 12.53
C TYR A 100 4.43 10.38 12.30
N ILE A 101 4.89 10.80 11.15
CA ILE A 101 4.81 12.19 10.69
C ILE A 101 4.00 12.21 9.39
N VAL A 102 3.10 13.16 9.25
CA VAL A 102 2.35 13.42 8.00
C VAL A 102 2.74 14.80 7.52
N GLU A 103 3.50 14.85 6.44
CA GLU A 103 3.91 16.10 5.81
C GLU A 103 4.30 15.86 4.34
N ASN A 104 4.23 16.89 3.51
CA ASN A 104 4.64 16.84 2.10
C ASN A 104 4.06 15.63 1.34
N GLU A 105 2.75 15.38 1.51
CA GLU A 105 2.03 14.24 0.92
C GLU A 105 2.57 12.86 1.32
N GLN A 106 3.30 12.75 2.44
CA GLN A 106 3.92 11.50 2.89
C GLN A 106 3.56 11.17 4.34
N ILE A 107 3.52 9.87 4.63
CA ILE A 107 3.47 9.31 5.98
C ILE A 107 4.83 8.66 6.26
N ILE A 108 5.59 9.20 7.21
CA ILE A 108 6.92 8.73 7.60
C ILE A 108 6.79 7.91 8.87
N ILE A 109 7.25 6.66 8.86
CA ILE A 109 7.09 5.68 9.93
C ILE A 109 8.47 5.12 10.32
N GLU A 110 8.95 5.46 11.50
CA GLU A 110 10.32 5.14 11.94
C GLU A 110 10.46 3.80 12.69
N ASN A 111 9.39 3.31 13.32
CA ASN A 111 9.44 2.13 14.17
C ASN A 111 9.45 0.81 13.37
N THR A 112 10.43 0.65 12.50
CA THR A 112 10.61 -0.51 11.62
C THR A 112 11.81 -1.36 12.01
N LYS A 113 11.97 -2.50 11.36
CA LYS A 113 13.11 -3.42 11.56
C LYS A 113 13.61 -3.96 10.22
N LYS A 114 14.82 -4.47 10.18
CA LYS A 114 15.30 -5.26 9.04
C LYS A 114 14.39 -6.47 8.79
N GLY A 115 14.13 -6.76 7.53
CA GLY A 115 13.28 -7.87 7.09
C GLY A 115 11.81 -7.46 7.04
N ALA A 116 10.91 -8.38 7.32
CA ALA A 116 9.47 -8.19 7.17
C ALA A 116 8.90 -7.20 8.20
N ASN A 117 8.17 -6.21 7.69
CA ASN A 117 7.37 -5.28 8.47
C ASN A 117 5.92 -5.30 7.97
N LYS A 118 5.01 -5.17 8.92
CA LYS A 118 3.58 -5.02 8.69
C LYS A 118 3.16 -3.67 9.24
N ILE A 119 2.66 -2.81 8.37
CA ILE A 119 2.17 -1.48 8.70
C ILE A 119 0.67 -1.45 8.47
N GLU A 120 -0.10 -1.04 9.46
CA GLU A 120 -1.54 -0.89 9.38
C GLU A 120 -1.90 0.59 9.58
N ILE A 121 -2.63 1.15 8.63
CA ILE A 121 -3.03 2.55 8.63
C ILE A 121 -4.54 2.64 8.49
N GLY A 122 -5.20 3.22 9.49
CA GLY A 122 -6.59 3.66 9.36
C GLY A 122 -6.63 5.06 8.80
N PHE A 123 -7.45 5.29 7.76
CA PHE A 123 -7.48 6.58 7.09
C PHE A 123 -8.88 6.97 6.60
N VAL A 124 -9.04 8.25 6.29
CA VAL A 124 -10.15 8.78 5.50
C VAL A 124 -9.61 9.06 4.10
N SER A 125 -10.22 8.49 3.07
CA SER A 125 -9.78 8.72 1.70
C SER A 125 -9.96 10.18 1.28
N PRO A 126 -8.96 10.83 0.64
CA PRO A 126 -9.10 12.16 0.09
C PRO A 126 -10.14 12.29 -1.03
N ASN A 127 -10.60 11.21 -1.60
CA ASN A 127 -11.62 11.13 -2.66
C ASN A 127 -11.27 11.80 -4.00
N GLN A 128 -10.06 12.29 -4.20
CA GLN A 128 -9.70 12.99 -5.44
C GLN A 128 -9.66 12.07 -6.68
N SER A 129 -9.40 10.79 -6.46
CA SER A 129 -9.36 9.76 -7.51
C SER A 129 -10.47 8.73 -7.37
N LEU A 130 -11.43 9.00 -6.50
CA LEU A 130 -12.61 8.21 -6.29
C LEU A 130 -13.81 8.94 -6.89
N ASN A 131 -14.24 8.52 -8.07
CA ASN A 131 -15.36 9.15 -8.78
C ASN A 131 -16.67 8.60 -8.22
N ARG A 132 -17.30 9.33 -7.29
CA ARG A 132 -18.53 8.93 -6.61
C ARG A 132 -19.76 9.57 -7.24
N ARG A 133 -20.80 8.77 -7.37
CA ARG A 133 -22.18 9.18 -7.69
C ARG A 133 -23.14 8.48 -6.73
N GLU A 134 -24.41 8.84 -6.75
CA GLU A 134 -25.41 8.23 -5.86
C GLU A 134 -25.55 6.71 -6.07
N GLU A 135 -25.34 6.24 -7.30
CA GLU A 135 -25.58 4.85 -7.66
C GLU A 135 -24.30 4.05 -7.95
N PHE A 136 -23.13 4.71 -8.01
CA PHE A 136 -21.88 4.02 -8.29
C PHE A 136 -20.65 4.80 -7.85
N VAL A 137 -19.54 4.08 -7.79
CA VAL A 137 -18.19 4.60 -7.53
C VAL A 137 -17.18 3.86 -8.39
N TYR A 138 -16.16 4.56 -8.87
CA TYR A 138 -15.01 3.94 -9.51
C TYR A 138 -13.72 4.72 -9.23
N THR A 139 -12.60 4.02 -9.32
CA THR A 139 -11.26 4.62 -9.16
C THR A 139 -10.68 5.01 -10.51
N LEU A 140 -9.89 6.10 -10.54
CA LEU A 140 -9.09 6.51 -11.70
C LEU A 140 -7.74 7.03 -11.21
N LEU A 141 -6.72 6.17 -11.19
CA LEU A 141 -5.43 6.42 -10.53
C LEU A 141 -4.30 6.80 -11.49
N VAL A 142 -4.55 6.76 -12.80
CA VAL A 142 -3.57 7.13 -13.83
C VAL A 142 -3.37 8.65 -13.82
N PRO A 143 -2.13 9.17 -13.95
CA PRO A 143 -0.86 8.42 -14.06
C PRO A 143 -0.18 8.11 -12.71
N ASP A 144 -0.42 8.90 -11.64
CA ASP A 144 0.30 8.89 -10.35
C ASP A 144 -0.63 9.37 -9.21
N ARG A 145 -1.85 8.87 -9.20
CA ARG A 145 -2.93 9.36 -8.32
C ARG A 145 -3.36 8.38 -7.23
N ALA A 146 -2.63 7.25 -7.05
CA ALA A 146 -2.99 6.28 -6.02
C ALA A 146 -2.88 6.87 -4.61
N ARG A 147 -1.89 7.75 -4.38
CA ARG A 147 -1.73 8.50 -3.13
C ARG A 147 -2.90 9.43 -2.78
N THR A 148 -3.78 9.73 -3.74
CA THR A 148 -5.02 10.49 -3.50
C THR A 148 -6.22 9.62 -3.18
N LEU A 149 -6.01 8.32 -2.99
CA LEU A 149 -7.02 7.34 -2.60
C LEU A 149 -6.63 6.60 -1.31
N PHE A 150 -5.40 6.08 -1.22
CA PHE A 150 -4.91 5.32 -0.07
C PHE A 150 -3.39 5.48 0.11
N PRO A 151 -2.85 5.26 1.32
CA PRO A 151 -1.40 5.28 1.56
C PRO A 151 -0.69 4.16 0.79
N CYS A 152 0.30 4.53 -0.03
CA CYS A 152 1.01 3.57 -0.90
C CYS A 152 2.42 4.06 -1.27
N PHE A 153 3.17 3.23 -1.98
CA PHE A 153 4.38 3.65 -2.71
C PHE A 153 3.96 3.99 -4.14
N ASP A 154 3.64 5.27 -4.39
CA ASP A 154 3.04 5.70 -5.66
C ASP A 154 4.09 5.91 -6.76
N GLN A 155 4.84 4.85 -7.05
CA GLN A 155 5.85 4.80 -8.10
C GLN A 155 5.73 3.51 -8.92
N PRO A 156 5.87 3.57 -10.26
CA PRO A 156 5.51 2.46 -11.16
C PRO A 156 6.41 1.23 -11.05
N ASN A 157 7.66 1.37 -10.60
CA ASN A 157 8.63 0.29 -10.50
C ASN A 157 8.52 -0.52 -9.18
N ILE A 158 7.79 -0.04 -8.17
CA ILE A 158 7.41 -0.84 -7.00
C ILE A 158 6.07 -1.51 -7.28
N LYS A 159 6.12 -2.65 -7.96
CA LYS A 159 4.94 -3.48 -8.17
C LYS A 159 4.59 -4.24 -6.90
N ALA A 160 3.31 -4.31 -6.61
CA ALA A 160 2.79 -4.99 -5.42
C ALA A 160 1.61 -5.90 -5.75
N ARG A 161 1.33 -6.85 -4.86
CA ARG A 161 0.12 -7.67 -4.88
C ARG A 161 -0.94 -7.01 -4.00
N TYR A 162 -2.19 -7.07 -4.41
CA TYR A 162 -3.30 -6.41 -3.73
C TYR A 162 -4.37 -7.43 -3.36
N THR A 163 -4.79 -7.40 -2.11
CA THR A 163 -6.05 -8.00 -1.66
C THR A 163 -7.00 -6.86 -1.34
N LEU A 164 -8.20 -6.88 -1.90
CA LEU A 164 -9.20 -5.85 -1.71
C LEU A 164 -10.42 -6.41 -0.98
N THR A 165 -10.94 -5.64 -0.04
CA THR A 165 -12.27 -5.82 0.56
C THR A 165 -13.04 -4.53 0.44
N LEU A 166 -14.26 -4.59 -0.06
CA LEU A 166 -15.19 -3.47 -0.17
C LEU A 166 -16.40 -3.73 0.71
N ASN A 167 -16.73 -2.78 1.57
CA ASN A 167 -18.03 -2.72 2.25
C ASN A 167 -18.89 -1.73 1.48
N VAL A 168 -19.93 -2.22 0.82
CA VAL A 168 -20.81 -1.44 -0.07
C VAL A 168 -22.28 -1.65 0.30
N PRO A 169 -23.21 -0.73 -0.08
CA PRO A 169 -24.63 -0.93 0.11
C PRO A 169 -25.12 -2.29 -0.43
N ASN A 170 -26.16 -2.87 0.19
CA ASN A 170 -26.66 -4.21 -0.14
C ASN A 170 -27.15 -4.40 -1.58
N ASP A 171 -27.54 -3.32 -2.24
CA ASP A 171 -28.00 -3.32 -3.63
C ASP A 171 -26.88 -3.04 -4.66
N TRP A 172 -25.62 -3.01 -4.18
CA TRP A 172 -24.46 -2.77 -5.04
C TRP A 172 -23.69 -4.08 -5.30
N VAL A 173 -23.15 -4.17 -6.52
CA VAL A 173 -22.15 -5.17 -6.92
C VAL A 173 -20.81 -4.49 -7.15
N ALA A 174 -19.73 -5.26 -7.19
CA ALA A 174 -18.40 -4.72 -7.39
C ALA A 174 -17.53 -5.58 -8.30
N VAL A 175 -16.62 -4.92 -9.03
CA VAL A 175 -15.57 -5.53 -9.84
C VAL A 175 -14.25 -4.87 -9.51
N ALA A 176 -13.17 -5.65 -9.48
CA ALA A 176 -11.82 -5.17 -9.20
C ALA A 176 -10.78 -5.84 -10.13
N ASN A 177 -9.48 -5.56 -9.91
CA ASN A 177 -8.39 -6.18 -10.69
C ASN A 177 -8.32 -7.71 -10.60
N SER A 178 -8.99 -8.32 -9.65
CA SER A 178 -9.04 -9.76 -9.46
C SER A 178 -10.47 -10.25 -9.28
N ARG A 179 -10.67 -11.56 -9.38
CA ARG A 179 -12.00 -12.15 -9.20
C ARG A 179 -12.47 -12.01 -7.74
N GLU A 180 -13.77 -11.88 -7.59
CA GLU A 180 -14.44 -11.99 -6.30
C GLU A 180 -14.13 -13.35 -5.65
N GLN A 181 -13.84 -13.32 -4.36
CA GLN A 181 -13.61 -14.50 -3.53
C GLN A 181 -14.84 -14.85 -2.70
N THR A 182 -15.37 -13.87 -1.97
CA THR A 182 -16.57 -14.03 -1.15
C THR A 182 -17.40 -12.76 -1.12
N THR A 183 -18.72 -12.92 -1.03
CA THR A 183 -19.65 -11.85 -0.66
C THR A 183 -20.44 -12.29 0.57
N LYS A 184 -20.44 -11.45 1.60
CA LYS A 184 -21.14 -11.65 2.85
C LYS A 184 -22.08 -10.50 3.13
N GLN A 185 -23.31 -10.79 3.49
CA GLN A 185 -24.22 -9.75 3.98
C GLN A 185 -23.93 -9.43 5.44
N MET A 186 -23.75 -8.14 5.73
CA MET A 186 -23.39 -7.59 7.03
C MET A 186 -24.39 -6.51 7.45
N GLY A 187 -25.64 -6.92 7.71
CA GLY A 187 -26.72 -5.98 8.06
C GLY A 187 -27.18 -5.16 6.85
N ASP A 188 -26.82 -3.88 6.82
CA ASP A 188 -27.23 -2.92 5.77
C ASP A 188 -26.20 -2.79 4.61
N HIS A 189 -25.13 -3.59 4.63
CA HIS A 189 -24.09 -3.59 3.61
C HIS A 189 -23.62 -5.00 3.26
N HIS A 190 -22.97 -5.14 2.09
CA HIS A 190 -22.20 -6.31 1.69
C HIS A 190 -20.71 -6.09 1.93
N GLU A 191 -20.05 -7.09 2.53
CA GLU A 191 -18.61 -7.23 2.50
C GLU A 191 -18.22 -8.09 1.31
N ILE A 192 -17.60 -7.49 0.29
CA ILE A 192 -17.14 -8.17 -0.92
C ILE A 192 -15.61 -8.25 -0.88
N SER A 193 -15.05 -9.46 -0.85
CA SER A 193 -13.61 -9.68 -0.88
C SER A 193 -13.16 -10.24 -2.22
N PHE A 194 -11.94 -9.85 -2.63
CA PHE A 194 -11.32 -10.24 -3.88
C PHE A 194 -10.03 -11.03 -3.59
N ILE A 195 -9.71 -12.00 -4.45
CA ILE A 195 -8.45 -12.75 -4.34
C ILE A 195 -7.25 -11.83 -4.56
N GLU A 196 -6.07 -12.25 -4.10
CA GLU A 196 -4.83 -11.49 -4.32
C GLU A 196 -4.51 -11.39 -5.81
N THR A 197 -4.12 -10.19 -6.27
CA THR A 197 -3.74 -9.94 -7.66
C THR A 197 -2.35 -10.49 -7.98
N GLU A 198 -2.02 -10.64 -9.27
CA GLU A 198 -0.63 -10.62 -9.70
C GLU A 198 0.01 -9.26 -9.41
N PRO A 199 1.36 -9.15 -9.39
CA PRO A 199 2.03 -7.88 -9.12
C PRO A 199 1.68 -6.82 -10.16
N LEU A 200 1.14 -5.69 -9.71
CA LEU A 200 0.82 -4.53 -10.55
C LEU A 200 1.28 -3.22 -9.90
N SER A 201 1.49 -2.21 -10.73
CA SER A 201 1.81 -0.86 -10.27
C SER A 201 0.59 -0.19 -9.65
N THR A 202 0.79 0.73 -8.71
CA THR A 202 -0.29 1.41 -7.97
C THR A 202 -1.32 2.08 -8.87
N TYR A 203 -0.89 2.73 -9.95
CA TYR A 203 -1.79 3.41 -10.90
C TYR A 203 -2.71 2.47 -11.69
N LEU A 204 -2.43 1.16 -11.70
CA LEU A 204 -3.27 0.14 -12.32
C LEU A 204 -4.27 -0.50 -11.33
N PHE A 205 -4.12 -0.22 -10.02
CA PHE A 205 -5.11 -0.67 -9.05
C PHE A 205 -6.45 -0.01 -9.34
N ALA A 206 -7.50 -0.82 -9.46
CA ALA A 206 -8.82 -0.32 -9.81
C ALA A 206 -9.94 -1.16 -9.17
N PHE A 207 -11.03 -0.49 -8.87
CA PHE A 207 -12.32 -1.10 -8.60
C PHE A 207 -13.46 -0.20 -9.08
N VAL A 208 -14.58 -0.81 -9.32
CA VAL A 208 -15.88 -0.17 -9.53
C VAL A 208 -16.91 -0.88 -8.66
N ALA A 209 -17.83 -0.12 -8.07
CA ALA A 209 -18.96 -0.67 -7.34
C ALA A 209 -20.20 0.19 -7.57
N GLY A 210 -21.38 -0.43 -7.58
CA GLY A 210 -22.63 0.30 -7.82
C GLY A 210 -23.81 -0.60 -8.08
N LYS A 211 -24.93 0.01 -8.44
CA LYS A 211 -26.18 -0.63 -8.87
C LYS A 211 -26.06 -1.07 -10.33
N PHE A 212 -25.24 -2.08 -10.59
CA PHE A 212 -25.03 -2.59 -11.93
C PHE A 212 -25.75 -3.92 -12.15
N GLU A 213 -26.20 -4.13 -13.35
CA GLU A 213 -26.61 -5.45 -13.83
C GLU A 213 -25.36 -6.20 -14.32
N MET A 214 -25.11 -7.36 -13.73
CA MET A 214 -23.96 -8.18 -14.07
C MET A 214 -24.33 -9.19 -15.15
N GLN A 215 -23.67 -9.10 -16.31
CA GLN A 215 -23.75 -10.14 -17.35
C GLN A 215 -22.46 -10.96 -17.34
N SER A 216 -22.58 -12.26 -17.57
CA SER A 216 -21.42 -13.13 -17.70
C SER A 216 -21.52 -13.99 -18.96
N LYS A 217 -20.40 -14.07 -19.70
CA LYS A 217 -20.24 -15.00 -20.83
C LYS A 217 -19.07 -15.93 -20.55
N SER A 218 -19.25 -17.21 -20.83
CA SER A 218 -18.20 -18.21 -20.71
C SER A 218 -18.04 -18.98 -22.01
N ASP A 219 -16.79 -19.23 -22.42
CA ASP A 219 -16.43 -20.12 -23.54
C ASP A 219 -15.97 -21.51 -23.07
N GLY A 220 -16.15 -21.83 -21.78
CA GLY A 220 -15.70 -23.05 -21.14
C GLY A 220 -14.29 -22.94 -20.51
N ASN A 221 -13.44 -22.04 -20.98
CA ASN A 221 -12.10 -21.81 -20.45
C ASN A 221 -11.99 -20.46 -19.71
N HIS A 222 -12.75 -19.48 -20.18
CA HIS A 222 -12.75 -18.13 -19.64
C HIS A 222 -14.16 -17.67 -19.34
N THR A 223 -14.31 -16.91 -18.26
CA THR A 223 -15.56 -16.22 -17.93
C THR A 223 -15.29 -14.73 -17.90
N VAL A 224 -15.99 -13.99 -18.75
CA VAL A 224 -16.02 -12.52 -18.76
C VAL A 224 -17.30 -12.07 -18.06
N ARG A 225 -17.17 -11.08 -17.19
CA ARG A 225 -18.27 -10.39 -16.53
C ARG A 225 -18.32 -8.94 -17.04
N GLU A 226 -19.48 -8.49 -17.45
CA GLU A 226 -19.77 -7.15 -17.94
C GLU A 226 -20.84 -6.48 -17.09
#